data_d848d46458c8b8c7b50e2edff7146d39
#
_entry.id   d848d46458c8b8c7b50e2edff7146d39
#
_cell.length_a   1.000
_cell.length_b   1.000
_cell.length_c   1.000
_cell.angle_alpha   90.00
_cell.angle_beta   90.00
_cell.angle_gamma   90.00
#
_symmetry.space_group_name_H-M   'P 1'
#
loop_
_entity.id
_entity.type
_entity.pdbx_description
1 polymer ?
#
loop_
_entity_poly.entity_id
_entity_poly.type
_entity_poly.pdbx_seq_one_letter_code
_entity_poly.pdbx_strand_id
1 'polypeptide(L)'
;MLFSDRKNLLSLYNAVNQSNYKNPEDLEIVTLENAIYMGIKNDLAFIMDTNLYLYEHQSTYNPNMPLRDLFYICSEYQKLVDKKSLFSSTLQKIPAPNFIEFYNGSTVISDCTELRLSSAFECLTGEPKLE
;
A
#
# COMPACT_ATOMS: atom_id res chain seq x y z
N MET A 1 16.43 1.74 -8.75
CA MET A 1 15.16 0.98 -8.67
C MET A 1 14.15 1.52 -9.66
N LEU A 2 13.40 0.62 -10.28
CA LEU A 2 12.39 1.00 -11.28
C LEU A 2 11.38 2.03 -10.74
N PHE A 3 10.96 1.85 -9.50
CA PHE A 3 9.92 2.69 -8.89
C PHE A 3 10.44 3.99 -8.28
N SER A 4 11.75 4.23 -8.26
CA SER A 4 12.29 5.49 -7.76
C SER A 4 12.21 6.64 -8.78
N ASP A 5 11.99 6.32 -10.04
CA ASP A 5 11.79 7.31 -11.09
C ASP A 5 10.30 7.64 -11.20
N ARG A 6 9.93 8.90 -10.95
CA ARG A 6 8.55 9.35 -11.01
C ARG A 6 7.87 9.13 -12.35
N LYS A 7 8.61 9.24 -13.46
CA LYS A 7 8.07 8.97 -14.79
C LYS A 7 7.67 7.51 -14.95
N ASN A 8 8.53 6.59 -14.53
CA ASN A 8 8.26 5.17 -14.61
C ASN A 8 7.14 4.78 -13.67
N LEU A 9 7.12 5.37 -12.47
CA LEU A 9 6.05 5.12 -11.50
C LEU A 9 4.70 5.62 -12.02
N LEU A 10 4.67 6.80 -12.63
CA LEU A 10 3.44 7.34 -13.21
C LEU A 10 2.95 6.46 -14.36
N SER A 11 3.83 5.97 -15.22
CA SER A 11 3.48 5.02 -16.27
C SER A 11 2.86 3.75 -15.70
N LEU A 12 3.45 3.21 -14.64
CA LEU A 12 2.94 2.02 -13.98
C LEU A 12 1.57 2.30 -13.34
N TYR A 13 1.43 3.42 -12.65
CA TYR A 13 0.18 3.83 -12.07
C TYR A 13 -0.93 3.94 -13.12
N ASN A 14 -0.64 4.60 -14.23
CA ASN A 14 -1.61 4.75 -15.32
C ASN A 14 -2.01 3.41 -15.91
N ALA A 15 -1.06 2.48 -16.06
CA ALA A 15 -1.34 1.15 -16.58
C ALA A 15 -2.24 0.35 -15.62
N VAL A 16 -1.95 0.38 -14.34
CA VAL A 16 -2.70 -0.37 -13.32
C VAL A 16 -4.13 0.18 -13.17
N ASN A 17 -4.28 1.49 -13.17
CA ASN A 17 -5.55 2.17 -12.90
C ASN A 17 -6.30 2.59 -14.16
N GLN A 18 -5.78 2.27 -15.34
CA GLN A 18 -6.35 2.66 -16.63
C GLN A 18 -6.59 4.18 -16.70
N SER A 19 -5.63 4.94 -16.18
CA SER A 19 -5.68 6.40 -16.13
C SER A 19 -4.68 7.00 -17.12
N ASN A 20 -4.68 8.33 -17.24
CA ASN A 20 -3.85 9.04 -18.22
C ASN A 20 -3.26 10.32 -17.65
N TYR A 21 -2.74 10.28 -16.44
CA TYR A 21 -2.02 11.40 -15.86
C TYR A 21 -0.71 11.63 -16.61
N LYS A 22 -0.37 12.89 -16.87
CA LYS A 22 0.78 13.25 -17.70
C LYS A 22 1.91 13.91 -16.93
N ASN A 23 1.61 14.48 -15.76
CA ASN A 23 2.58 15.22 -14.96
C ASN A 23 3.12 14.35 -13.83
N PRO A 24 4.41 13.92 -13.87
CA PRO A 24 5.00 13.13 -12.79
C PRO A 24 5.01 13.84 -11.43
N GLU A 25 4.92 15.16 -11.41
CA GLU A 25 4.88 15.94 -10.16
C GLU A 25 3.56 15.78 -9.40
N ASP A 26 2.52 15.22 -10.03
CA ASP A 26 1.28 14.88 -9.34
C ASP A 26 1.44 13.73 -8.35
N LEU A 27 2.54 12.97 -8.44
CA LEU A 27 2.88 11.91 -7.51
C LEU A 27 3.71 12.48 -6.35
N GLU A 28 3.26 12.22 -5.13
CA GLU A 28 4.03 12.51 -3.93
C GLU A 28 4.60 11.21 -3.38
N ILE A 29 5.92 11.06 -3.43
CA ILE A 29 6.59 9.87 -2.89
C ILE A 29 6.70 10.02 -1.38
N VAL A 30 6.20 9.00 -0.66
CA VAL A 30 6.25 8.93 0.80
C VAL A 30 7.47 8.13 1.21
N THR A 31 8.27 8.69 2.13
CA THR A 31 9.47 8.00 2.62
C THR A 31 9.10 6.86 3.56
N LEU A 32 9.63 5.67 3.27
CA LEU A 32 9.39 4.46 4.05
C LEU A 32 10.44 4.33 5.16
N GLU A 33 10.33 5.09 6.24
CA GLU A 33 11.30 5.04 7.34
C GLU A 33 11.38 3.65 7.99
N ASN A 34 10.26 2.95 8.05
CA ASN A 34 10.17 1.63 8.65
C ASN A 34 10.38 0.48 7.65
N ALA A 35 10.57 0.79 6.38
CA ALA A 35 10.71 -0.23 5.35
C ALA A 35 11.92 -1.14 5.61
N ILE A 36 13.05 -0.55 5.98
CA ILE A 36 14.28 -1.29 6.29
C ILE A 36 14.08 -2.16 7.53
N TYR A 37 13.46 -1.61 8.55
CA TYR A 37 13.19 -2.33 9.81
C TYR A 37 12.27 -3.54 9.58
N MET A 38 11.28 -3.42 8.72
CA MET A 38 10.33 -4.47 8.40
C MET A 38 10.82 -5.41 7.30
N GLY A 39 12.02 -5.20 6.75
CA GLY A 39 12.54 -5.99 5.66
C GLY A 39 11.94 -5.66 4.30
N ILE A 40 11.26 -4.54 4.18
CA ILE A 40 10.59 -4.10 2.95
C ILE A 40 11.54 -3.16 2.19
N LYS A 41 12.45 -3.73 1.40
CA LYS A 41 13.53 -2.96 0.75
C LYS A 41 13.18 -2.39 -0.61
N ASN A 42 12.18 -2.98 -1.29
CA ASN A 42 11.88 -2.65 -2.68
C ASN A 42 10.49 -2.03 -2.84
N ASP A 43 9.88 -1.63 -1.75
CA ASP A 43 8.53 -1.12 -1.76
C ASP A 43 8.53 0.39 -1.89
N LEU A 44 7.50 0.90 -2.53
CA LEU A 44 7.32 2.32 -2.73
C LEU A 44 5.91 2.73 -2.36
N ALA A 45 5.81 3.70 -1.49
CA ALA A 45 4.54 4.35 -1.19
C ALA A 45 4.50 5.72 -1.85
N PHE A 46 3.35 6.07 -2.37
CA PHE A 46 3.13 7.40 -2.96
C PHE A 46 1.67 7.82 -2.82
N ILE A 47 1.45 9.12 -2.85
CA ILE A 47 0.11 9.72 -2.82
C ILE A 47 -0.20 10.27 -4.21
N MET A 48 -1.37 9.91 -4.73
CA MET A 48 -1.94 10.47 -5.94
C MET A 48 -3.37 10.88 -5.63
N ASP A 49 -3.69 12.15 -5.82
CA ASP A 49 -4.96 12.75 -5.41
C ASP A 49 -5.19 12.55 -3.91
N THR A 50 -6.23 11.82 -3.52
CA THR A 50 -6.58 11.55 -2.12
C THR A 50 -6.33 10.11 -1.72
N ASN A 51 -5.56 9.37 -2.51
CA ASN A 51 -5.28 7.96 -2.25
C ASN A 51 -3.79 7.75 -1.98
N LEU A 52 -3.51 6.83 -1.07
CA LEU A 52 -2.17 6.35 -0.79
C LEU A 52 -2.01 4.97 -1.43
N TYR A 53 -0.96 4.81 -2.22
CA TYR A 53 -0.67 3.56 -2.92
C TYR A 53 0.63 2.97 -2.39
N LEU A 54 0.61 1.67 -2.11
CA LEU A 54 1.80 0.89 -1.81
C LEU A 54 1.97 -0.14 -2.92
N TYR A 55 3.06 0.01 -3.68
CA TYR A 55 3.44 -0.94 -4.72
C TYR A 55 4.64 -1.74 -4.24
N GLU A 56 4.48 -3.05 -4.18
CA GLU A 56 5.54 -3.98 -3.80
C GLU A 56 5.89 -4.90 -4.96
N HIS A 57 7.14 -5.29 -5.02
CA HIS A 57 7.62 -6.28 -5.97
C HIS A 57 8.13 -7.50 -5.21
N GLN A 58 7.53 -8.66 -5.45
CA GLN A 58 7.83 -9.89 -4.72
C GLN A 58 8.21 -11.02 -5.66
N SER A 59 9.28 -11.73 -5.33
CA SER A 59 9.70 -12.95 -6.03
C SER A 59 9.19 -14.21 -5.33
N THR A 60 8.67 -14.09 -4.13
CA THR A 60 8.15 -15.20 -3.31
C THR A 60 6.72 -14.90 -2.91
N TYR A 61 5.82 -15.86 -3.11
CA TYR A 61 4.44 -15.75 -2.63
C TYR A 61 4.42 -15.74 -1.11
N ASN A 62 3.82 -14.71 -0.52
CA ASN A 62 3.72 -14.58 0.92
C ASN A 62 2.27 -14.29 1.34
N PRO A 63 1.59 -15.26 1.99
CA PRO A 63 0.20 -15.06 2.41
C PRO A 63 0.03 -14.04 3.55
N ASN A 64 1.13 -13.62 4.18
CA ASN A 64 1.11 -12.62 5.26
C ASN A 64 1.20 -11.19 4.78
N MET A 65 1.16 -10.96 3.48
CA MET A 65 1.24 -9.59 2.93
C MET A 65 0.17 -8.65 3.49
N PRO A 66 -1.11 -9.04 3.62
CA PRO A 66 -2.10 -8.13 4.20
C PRO A 66 -1.78 -7.71 5.63
N LEU A 67 -1.23 -8.61 6.44
CA LEU A 67 -0.84 -8.29 7.82
C LEU A 67 0.36 -7.34 7.85
N ARG A 68 1.35 -7.56 6.99
CA ARG A 68 2.49 -6.65 6.83
C ARG A 68 2.03 -5.26 6.37
N ASP A 69 1.11 -5.22 5.41
CA ASP A 69 0.55 -3.98 4.89
C ASP A 69 -0.21 -3.22 5.97
N LEU A 70 -0.92 -3.92 6.86
CA LEU A 70 -1.60 -3.29 7.99
C LEU A 70 -0.61 -2.56 8.90
N PHE A 71 0.48 -3.21 9.29
CA PHE A 71 1.49 -2.58 10.12
C PHE A 71 2.13 -1.38 9.43
N TYR A 72 2.40 -1.53 8.16
CA TYR A 72 2.98 -0.47 7.35
C TYR A 72 2.04 0.75 7.28
N ILE A 73 0.77 0.53 6.93
CA ILE A 73 -0.17 1.64 6.76
C ILE A 73 -0.46 2.34 8.08
N CYS A 74 -0.52 1.60 9.19
CA CYS A 74 -0.67 2.21 10.51
C CYS A 74 0.48 3.16 10.82
N SER A 75 1.70 2.77 10.49
CA SER A 75 2.88 3.62 10.67
C SER A 75 2.79 4.90 9.84
N GLU A 76 2.39 4.78 8.58
CA GLU A 76 2.24 5.94 7.70
C GLU A 76 1.12 6.87 8.15
N TYR A 77 -0.01 6.33 8.54
CA TYR A 77 -1.13 7.15 9.03
C TYR A 77 -0.77 7.89 10.33
N GLN A 78 0.05 7.30 11.19
CA GLN A 78 0.50 7.98 12.41
C GLN A 78 1.31 9.24 12.10
N LYS A 79 1.99 9.29 10.97
CA LYS A 79 2.73 10.49 10.53
C LYS A 79 1.80 11.56 9.98
N LEU A 80 0.68 11.14 9.38
CA LEU A 80 -0.25 12.05 8.68
C LEU A 80 -1.25 12.71 9.63
N VAL A 81 -1.56 12.07 10.76
CA VAL A 81 -2.59 12.58 11.68
C VAL A 81 -1.98 13.39 12.81
N ASP A 82 -2.73 14.38 13.29
CA ASP A 82 -2.42 15.08 14.53
C ASP A 82 -3.01 14.28 15.69
N LYS A 83 -2.13 13.68 16.49
CA LYS A 83 -2.55 12.80 17.60
C LYS A 83 -3.42 13.51 18.63
N LYS A 84 -3.17 14.80 18.87
CA LYS A 84 -3.98 15.59 19.81
C LYS A 84 -5.39 15.79 19.28
N SER A 85 -5.53 16.02 17.99
CA SER A 85 -6.82 16.26 17.34
C SER A 85 -7.64 14.99 17.19
N LEU A 86 -7.09 13.80 17.42
CA LEU A 86 -7.85 12.54 17.39
C LEU A 86 -8.90 12.50 18.48
N PHE A 87 -8.73 13.26 19.56
CA PHE A 87 -9.69 13.33 20.66
C PHE A 87 -10.69 14.48 20.53
N SER A 88 -10.56 15.27 19.46
CA SER A 88 -11.52 16.34 19.17
C SER A 88 -12.77 15.79 18.50
N SER A 89 -13.79 16.64 18.36
CA SER A 89 -15.02 16.28 17.66
C SER A 89 -14.91 16.43 16.13
N THR A 90 -13.80 16.93 15.63
CA THR A 90 -13.58 17.12 14.19
C THR A 90 -12.95 15.86 13.59
N LEU A 91 -13.59 15.32 12.55
CA LEU A 91 -13.08 14.15 11.85
C LEU A 91 -11.78 14.50 11.11
N GLN A 92 -10.72 13.76 11.37
CA GLN A 92 -9.52 13.83 10.56
C GLN A 92 -9.64 12.90 9.37
N LYS A 93 -9.31 13.42 8.20
CA LYS A 93 -9.35 12.64 6.96
C LYS A 93 -7.94 12.17 6.61
N ILE A 94 -7.86 10.94 6.14
CA ILE A 94 -6.63 10.32 5.70
C ILE A 94 -6.81 9.80 4.27
N PRO A 95 -5.72 9.67 3.49
CA PRO A 95 -5.84 9.09 2.16
C PRO A 95 -6.25 7.63 2.25
N ALA A 96 -7.10 7.18 1.34
CA ALA A 96 -7.51 5.78 1.27
C ALA A 96 -6.33 4.91 0.84
N PRO A 97 -6.09 3.77 1.49
CA PRO A 97 -4.96 2.92 1.16
C PRO A 97 -5.27 1.95 0.03
N ASN A 98 -4.29 1.72 -0.83
CA ASN A 98 -4.37 0.77 -1.93
C ASN A 98 -3.07 -0.03 -1.97
N PHE A 99 -3.16 -1.35 -1.93
CA PHE A 99 -2.01 -2.24 -1.90
C PHE A 99 -1.98 -3.10 -3.16
N ILE A 100 -0.86 -3.06 -3.88
CA ILE A 100 -0.68 -3.85 -5.09
C ILE A 100 0.69 -4.52 -5.02
N GLU A 101 0.69 -5.83 -5.19
CA GLU A 101 1.88 -6.65 -5.20
C GLU A 101 2.13 -7.18 -6.61
N PHE A 102 3.32 -6.94 -7.12
CA PHE A 102 3.75 -7.46 -8.43
C PHE A 102 4.59 -8.70 -8.18
N TYR A 103 4.04 -9.85 -8.51
CA TYR A 103 4.69 -11.14 -8.30
C TYR A 103 5.37 -11.62 -9.57
N ASN A 104 6.66 -11.98 -9.45
CA ASN A 104 7.43 -12.56 -10.55
C ASN A 104 8.18 -13.83 -10.14
N GLY A 105 7.67 -14.52 -9.12
CA GLY A 105 8.30 -15.74 -8.62
C GLY A 105 8.07 -16.94 -9.54
N SER A 106 8.69 -18.07 -9.17
CA SER A 106 8.60 -19.33 -9.89
C SER A 106 7.39 -20.16 -9.51
N THR A 107 6.76 -19.90 -8.36
CA THR A 107 5.54 -20.60 -7.97
C THR A 107 4.39 -20.16 -8.87
N VAL A 108 3.65 -21.13 -9.40
CA VAL A 108 2.53 -20.84 -10.29
C VAL A 108 1.33 -20.39 -9.45
N ILE A 109 0.86 -19.18 -9.69
CA ILE A 109 -0.36 -18.63 -9.11
C ILE A 109 -1.21 -18.08 -10.24
N SER A 110 -2.49 -17.75 -9.96
CA SER A 110 -3.36 -17.14 -10.97
C SER A 110 -2.84 -15.76 -11.37
N ASP A 111 -3.23 -15.27 -12.55
CA ASP A 111 -2.80 -13.96 -13.08
C ASP A 111 -3.13 -12.82 -12.14
N CYS A 112 -4.25 -12.92 -11.42
CA CYS A 112 -4.64 -11.95 -10.41
C CYS A 112 -5.18 -12.69 -9.20
N THR A 113 -4.60 -12.44 -8.04
CA THR A 113 -4.99 -13.06 -6.77
C THR A 113 -5.25 -11.98 -5.75
N GLU A 114 -6.36 -12.10 -5.03
CA GLU A 114 -6.68 -11.20 -3.93
C GLU A 114 -6.26 -11.85 -2.61
N LEU A 115 -5.48 -11.11 -1.82
CA LEU A 115 -5.11 -11.51 -0.46
C LEU A 115 -5.90 -10.64 0.52
N ARG A 116 -6.46 -11.26 1.55
CA ARG A 116 -7.31 -10.57 2.52
C ARG A 116 -6.74 -10.70 3.92
N LEU A 117 -6.80 -9.61 4.68
CA LEU A 117 -6.38 -9.59 6.08
C LEU A 117 -7.22 -10.56 6.91
N SER A 118 -8.51 -10.67 6.61
CA SER A 118 -9.42 -11.57 7.34
C SER A 118 -9.00 -13.04 7.26
N SER A 119 -8.22 -13.41 6.27
CA SER A 119 -7.66 -14.77 6.18
C SER A 119 -6.67 -15.08 7.31
N ALA A 120 -6.13 -14.07 7.97
CA ALA A 120 -5.22 -14.23 9.10
C ALA A 120 -5.95 -14.32 10.45
N PHE A 121 -7.25 -14.09 10.48
CA PHE A 121 -8.01 -14.18 11.73
C PHE A 121 -8.21 -15.65 12.12
N GLU A 122 -7.92 -15.99 13.37
CA GLU A 122 -8.05 -17.38 13.87
C GLU A 122 -9.49 -17.86 13.79
N CYS A 123 -10.44 -16.98 14.08
CA CYS A 123 -11.86 -17.27 14.02
C CYS A 123 -12.60 -16.04 13.55
N LEU A 124 -13.45 -16.21 12.55
CA LEU A 124 -14.27 -15.13 12.01
C LEU A 124 -15.74 -15.55 12.06
N THR A 125 -16.55 -14.77 12.75
CA THR A 125 -18.01 -14.96 12.80
C THR A 125 -18.67 -13.79 12.07
N GLY A 126 -19.32 -14.08 10.94
CA GLY A 126 -19.95 -13.07 10.10
C GLY A 126 -18.93 -12.28 9.27
N GLU A 127 -19.31 -11.08 8.85
CA GLU A 127 -18.45 -10.22 8.05
C GLU A 127 -17.30 -9.66 8.86
N PRO A 128 -16.09 -9.58 8.25
CA PRO A 128 -14.95 -9.00 8.96
C PRO A 128 -15.20 -7.51 9.27
N LYS A 129 -14.79 -7.10 10.45
CA LYS A 129 -14.87 -5.69 10.87
C LYS A 129 -13.61 -4.91 10.50
N LEU A 130 -12.55 -5.62 10.17
CA LEU A 130 -11.30 -5.08 9.66
C LEU A 130 -10.83 -5.97 8.51
N GLU A 131 -10.57 -5.34 7.37
CA GLU A 131 -10.13 -6.07 6.18
C GLU A 131 -8.94 -5.43 5.53
#